data_de7e970a525a2c3ce6923669bfbedbf0
#
_entry.id   de7e970a525a2c3ce6923669bfbedbf0
#
_cell.length_a   1.000
_cell.length_b   1.000
_cell.length_c   1.000
_cell.angle_alpha   90.00
_cell.angle_beta   90.00
_cell.angle_gamma   90.00
#
_symmetry.space_group_name_H-M   'P 1'
#
loop_
_entity.id
_entity.type
_entity.pdbx_description
1 polymer ?
#
loop_
_entity_poly.entity_id
_entity_poly.type
_entity_poly.pdbx_seq_one_letter_code
_entity_poly.pdbx_strand_id
1 'polypeptide(L)'
;MSTNRSASGRGRWLAFGATLAIAAGMFYAQRTETPCCDRTPRAVASSASPVAHQQPPPPIAPLRLASPAELKSLTADAPTAAQSFTFALPAGVAPENGLQVKTIWAARAISLLFPQITTIGGYRQDALKWHPDGLAIDVMIPNHNSPEGIELGDQIAGYALANAKRWGVEHVIWRQKIYPGLGKPSWTANMGNETANHYDHVHIATNGGGYPTGHETYSIGSMTPTPPA
;
A
#
# COMPACT_ATOMS: atom_id res chain seq x y z
N MET A 1 -35.50 -20.75 52.92
CA MET A 1 -36.22 -19.49 52.70
C MET A 1 -35.29 -18.59 51.89
N SER A 2 -35.54 -18.51 50.59
CA SER A 2 -34.74 -17.74 49.63
C SER A 2 -35.62 -16.61 49.09
N THR A 3 -35.20 -15.35 49.30
CA THR A 3 -35.93 -14.19 48.81
C THR A 3 -35.24 -13.65 47.55
N ASN A 4 -35.88 -13.91 46.45
CA ASN A 4 -35.54 -13.34 45.12
C ASN A 4 -35.94 -11.85 45.10
N ARG A 5 -34.98 -10.93 44.91
CA ARG A 5 -35.27 -9.51 44.64
C ARG A 5 -35.14 -9.24 43.15
N SER A 6 -36.29 -9.02 42.53
CA SER A 6 -36.44 -8.54 41.17
C SER A 6 -35.92 -7.11 41.05
N ALA A 7 -34.90 -6.87 40.18
CA ALA A 7 -34.41 -5.52 39.86
C ALA A 7 -35.29 -4.89 38.78
N SER A 8 -35.88 -3.74 39.08
CA SER A 8 -36.84 -3.02 38.27
C SER A 8 -36.22 -2.40 37.01
N GLY A 9 -36.93 -2.60 35.90
CA GLY A 9 -36.53 -2.17 34.55
C GLY A 9 -36.62 -0.68 34.23
N ARG A 10 -36.21 0.22 35.14
CA ARG A 10 -36.24 1.68 34.90
C ARG A 10 -35.02 2.24 34.15
N GLY A 11 -33.93 1.47 34.07
CA GLY A 11 -32.67 1.93 33.40
C GLY A 11 -32.65 1.82 31.89
N ARG A 12 -33.53 1.03 31.28
CA ARG A 12 -33.49 0.77 29.84
C ARG A 12 -34.14 1.87 28.96
N TRP A 13 -35.04 2.67 29.54
CA TRP A 13 -35.73 3.74 28.82
C TRP A 13 -34.94 5.05 28.73
N LEU A 14 -34.01 5.30 29.63
CA LEU A 14 -33.16 6.48 29.60
C LEU A 14 -32.05 6.41 28.51
N ALA A 15 -31.62 5.19 28.14
CA ALA A 15 -30.62 4.99 27.08
C ALA A 15 -31.19 5.25 25.68
N PHE A 16 -32.48 4.95 25.46
CA PHE A 16 -33.15 5.20 24.17
C PHE A 16 -33.45 6.70 23.91
N GLY A 17 -33.74 7.44 24.97
CA GLY A 17 -34.00 8.88 24.85
C GLY A 17 -32.77 9.71 24.45
N ALA A 18 -31.58 9.34 24.94
CA ALA A 18 -30.34 10.02 24.64
C ALA A 18 -29.88 9.81 23.18
N THR A 19 -30.09 8.63 22.64
CA THR A 19 -29.70 8.30 21.25
C THR A 19 -30.58 9.02 20.22
N LEU A 20 -31.86 9.18 20.51
CA LEU A 20 -32.78 9.93 19.63
C LEU A 20 -32.50 11.44 19.61
N ALA A 21 -32.09 12.01 20.75
CA ALA A 21 -31.76 13.44 20.84
C ALA A 21 -30.48 13.78 20.05
N ILE A 22 -29.48 12.89 20.05
CA ILE A 22 -28.22 13.07 19.29
C ILE A 22 -28.49 12.94 17.77
N ALA A 23 -29.33 12.00 17.34
CA ALA A 23 -29.69 11.83 15.94
C ALA A 23 -30.49 13.03 15.40
N ALA A 24 -31.42 13.60 16.20
CA ALA A 24 -32.17 14.79 15.81
C ALA A 24 -31.29 16.04 15.75
N GLY A 25 -30.30 16.18 16.64
CA GLY A 25 -29.32 17.27 16.62
C GLY A 25 -28.43 17.28 15.39
N MET A 26 -27.97 16.11 14.93
CA MET A 26 -27.18 15.98 13.71
C MET A 26 -28.00 16.30 12.44
N PHE A 27 -29.27 15.94 12.41
CA PHE A 27 -30.15 16.25 11.27
C PHE A 27 -30.48 17.75 11.19
N TYR A 28 -30.54 18.45 12.33
CA TYR A 28 -30.81 19.89 12.36
C TYR A 28 -29.57 20.68 11.94
N ALA A 29 -28.38 20.27 12.31
CA ALA A 29 -27.13 20.92 11.93
C ALA A 29 -26.86 20.85 10.41
N GLN A 30 -27.31 19.80 9.73
CA GLN A 30 -27.16 19.66 8.27
C GLN A 30 -28.15 20.50 7.44
N ARG A 31 -29.18 21.05 8.05
CA ARG A 31 -30.18 21.90 7.35
C ARG A 31 -29.92 23.40 7.45
N THR A 32 -28.91 23.83 8.19
CA THR A 32 -28.62 25.28 8.40
C THR A 32 -27.40 25.76 7.61
N GLU A 33 -26.79 24.95 6.76
CA GLU A 33 -25.77 25.44 5.84
C GLU A 33 -26.41 26.09 4.63
N THR A 34 -26.58 27.43 4.73
CA THR A 34 -26.90 28.27 3.57
C THR A 34 -25.69 28.31 2.64
N PRO A 35 -25.86 28.09 1.32
CA PRO A 35 -24.76 28.22 0.38
C PRO A 35 -24.31 29.70 0.30
N CYS A 36 -23.08 29.96 0.74
CA CYS A 36 -22.38 31.21 0.50
C CYS A 36 -21.93 31.30 -0.94
N CYS A 37 -22.76 31.77 -1.85
CA CYS A 37 -22.35 32.33 -3.14
C CYS A 37 -23.43 33.22 -3.70
N ASP A 38 -23.59 34.41 -3.11
CA ASP A 38 -24.26 35.54 -3.80
C ASP A 38 -23.20 36.61 -3.99
N ARG A 39 -22.48 36.57 -5.12
CA ARG A 39 -21.65 37.63 -5.64
C ARG A 39 -22.40 38.29 -6.78
N THR A 40 -23.08 39.37 -6.47
CA THR A 40 -23.52 40.35 -7.48
C THR A 40 -22.33 40.78 -8.35
N PRO A 41 -22.44 40.76 -9.67
CA PRO A 41 -21.35 41.18 -10.54
C PRO A 41 -21.23 42.71 -10.52
N ARG A 42 -20.13 43.19 -9.98
CA ARG A 42 -19.70 44.59 -10.13
C ARG A 42 -19.24 44.79 -11.57
N ALA A 43 -19.95 45.63 -12.31
CA ALA A 43 -19.58 46.01 -13.66
C ALA A 43 -18.18 46.63 -13.68
N VAL A 44 -17.23 45.96 -14.31
CA VAL A 44 -15.92 46.48 -14.66
C VAL A 44 -15.95 46.79 -16.14
N ALA A 45 -15.64 48.03 -16.47
CA ALA A 45 -15.63 48.54 -17.84
C ALA A 45 -14.70 47.68 -18.72
N SER A 46 -15.28 47.19 -19.80
CA SER A 46 -14.60 46.46 -20.87
C SER A 46 -13.70 47.36 -21.67
N SER A 47 -12.39 47.23 -21.57
CA SER A 47 -11.47 47.63 -22.63
C SER A 47 -11.26 46.43 -23.54
N ALA A 48 -11.94 46.44 -24.66
CA ALA A 48 -11.82 45.41 -25.68
C ALA A 48 -10.46 45.51 -26.35
N SER A 49 -9.58 44.54 -26.05
CA SER A 49 -8.45 44.20 -26.92
C SER A 49 -8.96 43.34 -28.09
N PRO A 50 -8.47 43.53 -29.30
CA PRO A 50 -8.96 42.77 -30.44
C PRO A 50 -8.64 41.27 -30.28
N VAL A 51 -9.69 40.46 -30.38
CA VAL A 51 -9.61 39.00 -30.39
C VAL A 51 -8.84 38.59 -31.65
N ALA A 52 -7.63 38.10 -31.47
CA ALA A 52 -6.93 37.41 -32.54
C ALA A 52 -7.79 36.20 -32.94
N HIS A 53 -8.14 36.13 -34.21
CA HIS A 53 -8.79 34.95 -34.82
C HIS A 53 -7.93 33.73 -34.57
N GLN A 54 -8.27 32.93 -33.63
CA GLN A 54 -7.67 31.62 -33.47
C GLN A 54 -8.15 30.75 -34.66
N GLN A 55 -7.22 30.43 -35.50
CA GLN A 55 -7.41 29.47 -36.58
C GLN A 55 -7.87 28.14 -35.98
N PRO A 56 -8.92 27.48 -36.47
CA PRO A 56 -9.33 26.18 -35.95
C PRO A 56 -8.15 25.21 -36.00
N PRO A 57 -7.98 24.34 -34.99
CA PRO A 57 -6.91 23.37 -34.99
C PRO A 57 -7.00 22.49 -36.25
N PRO A 58 -5.87 22.12 -36.86
CA PRO A 58 -5.87 21.25 -38.03
C PRO A 58 -6.61 19.95 -37.71
N PRO A 59 -7.33 19.36 -38.65
CA PRO A 59 -8.01 18.11 -38.45
C PRO A 59 -7.02 17.05 -37.95
N ILE A 60 -7.34 16.40 -36.86
CA ILE A 60 -6.54 15.30 -36.30
C ILE A 60 -6.46 14.22 -37.38
N ALA A 61 -5.26 14.01 -37.93
CA ALA A 61 -5.05 12.92 -38.86
C ALA A 61 -5.44 11.59 -38.20
N PRO A 62 -6.13 10.69 -38.90
CA PRO A 62 -6.50 9.40 -38.32
C PRO A 62 -5.24 8.69 -37.84
N LEU A 63 -5.27 8.21 -36.62
CA LEU A 63 -4.22 7.40 -36.00
C LEU A 63 -3.91 6.23 -36.95
N ARG A 64 -2.80 6.35 -37.65
CA ARG A 64 -2.31 5.30 -38.55
C ARG A 64 -1.62 4.26 -37.71
N LEU A 65 -2.20 3.07 -37.58
CA LEU A 65 -1.52 1.92 -37.01
C LEU A 65 -0.27 1.64 -37.86
N ALA A 66 0.87 1.51 -37.19
CA ALA A 66 2.12 1.15 -37.81
C ALA A 66 1.99 -0.18 -38.56
N SER A 67 2.51 -0.26 -39.79
CA SER A 67 2.52 -1.51 -40.52
C SER A 67 3.41 -2.56 -39.82
N PRO A 68 3.22 -3.86 -40.06
CA PRO A 68 4.10 -4.90 -39.53
C PRO A 68 5.57 -4.70 -39.88
N ALA A 69 5.88 -4.08 -41.04
CA ALA A 69 7.24 -3.77 -41.44
C ALA A 69 7.84 -2.62 -40.65
N GLU A 70 7.07 -1.56 -40.36
CA GLU A 70 7.48 -0.45 -39.47
C GLU A 70 7.66 -0.94 -38.02
N LEU A 71 6.81 -1.80 -37.52
CA LEU A 71 6.98 -2.43 -36.21
C LEU A 71 8.23 -3.28 -36.14
N LYS A 72 8.54 -4.03 -37.21
CA LYS A 72 9.75 -4.85 -37.28
C LYS A 72 11.01 -3.99 -37.33
N SER A 73 10.98 -2.86 -38.06
CA SER A 73 12.09 -1.89 -38.12
C SER A 73 12.31 -1.23 -36.75
N LEU A 74 11.24 -0.75 -36.10
CA LEU A 74 11.32 -0.14 -34.77
C LEU A 74 11.81 -1.12 -33.71
N THR A 75 11.50 -2.42 -33.83
CA THR A 75 11.99 -3.45 -32.92
C THR A 75 13.40 -3.94 -33.26
N ALA A 76 13.84 -3.85 -34.51
CA ALA A 76 15.21 -4.21 -34.92
C ALA A 76 16.25 -3.20 -34.41
N ASP A 77 15.89 -1.91 -34.40
CA ASP A 77 16.73 -0.82 -33.90
C ASP A 77 16.47 -0.50 -32.38
N ALA A 78 15.47 -1.14 -31.77
CA ALA A 78 15.34 -1.06 -30.32
C ALA A 78 16.62 -1.65 -29.72
N PRO A 79 17.40 -0.85 -28.96
CA PRO A 79 18.59 -1.39 -28.35
C PRO A 79 18.19 -2.63 -27.57
N THR A 80 19.00 -3.67 -27.65
CA THR A 80 18.96 -4.89 -26.84
C THR A 80 19.05 -4.59 -25.32
N ALA A 81 18.89 -3.36 -24.95
CA ALA A 81 18.86 -2.73 -23.63
C ALA A 81 17.55 -2.96 -22.86
N ALA A 82 16.65 -3.79 -23.34
CA ALA A 82 15.89 -4.64 -22.43
C ALA A 82 16.85 -5.67 -21.77
N GLN A 83 18.15 -5.38 -21.78
CA GLN A 83 19.13 -6.06 -20.99
C GLN A 83 18.71 -5.91 -19.54
N SER A 84 18.55 -7.03 -18.90
CA SER A 84 18.35 -7.20 -17.47
C SER A 84 19.34 -6.34 -16.69
N PHE A 85 18.97 -5.08 -16.43
CA PHE A 85 19.71 -4.25 -15.49
C PHE A 85 19.59 -4.91 -14.14
N THR A 86 20.71 -5.35 -13.62
CA THR A 86 20.80 -5.91 -12.27
C THR A 86 21.58 -4.92 -11.43
N PHE A 87 20.91 -4.27 -10.49
CA PHE A 87 21.54 -3.38 -9.53
C PHE A 87 21.79 -4.15 -8.23
N ALA A 88 23.02 -4.08 -7.73
CA ALA A 88 23.33 -4.60 -6.40
C ALA A 88 22.60 -3.78 -5.34
N LEU A 89 21.96 -4.47 -4.40
CA LEU A 89 21.27 -3.86 -3.28
C LEU A 89 22.24 -3.68 -2.12
N PRO A 90 22.50 -2.45 -1.66
CA PRO A 90 23.26 -2.22 -0.44
C PRO A 90 22.47 -2.72 0.79
N ALA A 91 23.13 -2.83 1.93
CA ALA A 91 22.46 -3.00 3.21
C ALA A 91 21.46 -1.84 3.41
N GLY A 92 20.27 -2.18 3.90
CA GLY A 92 19.18 -1.24 4.13
C GLY A 92 19.05 -0.84 5.59
N VAL A 93 17.87 -0.35 5.98
CA VAL A 93 17.54 0.06 7.35
C VAL A 93 17.24 -1.12 8.28
N ALA A 94 16.99 -2.31 7.75
CA ALA A 94 16.71 -3.52 8.54
C ALA A 94 18.01 -4.04 9.19
N PRO A 95 17.99 -4.41 10.49
CA PRO A 95 19.04 -5.25 11.07
C PRO A 95 19.05 -6.62 10.40
N GLU A 96 20.14 -7.00 9.73
CA GLU A 96 20.21 -8.25 8.96
C GLU A 96 20.63 -9.47 9.80
N ASN A 97 21.18 -9.22 10.99
CA ASN A 97 21.62 -10.29 11.88
C ASN A 97 20.44 -11.19 12.26
N GLY A 98 20.60 -12.49 12.06
CA GLY A 98 19.57 -13.49 12.31
C GLY A 98 18.53 -13.64 11.21
N LEU A 99 18.57 -12.83 10.15
CA LEU A 99 17.69 -12.99 8.98
C LEU A 99 18.26 -13.99 7.97
N GLN A 100 17.36 -14.66 7.26
CA GLN A 100 17.74 -15.56 6.16
C GLN A 100 17.84 -14.79 4.82
N VAL A 101 18.52 -15.38 3.83
CA VAL A 101 18.90 -14.74 2.56
C VAL A 101 17.75 -14.05 1.85
N LYS A 102 16.61 -14.72 1.68
CA LYS A 102 15.47 -14.14 0.95
C LYS A 102 14.78 -13.03 1.74
N THR A 103 14.78 -13.15 3.06
CA THR A 103 14.26 -12.10 3.96
C THR A 103 15.12 -10.84 3.89
N ILE A 104 16.45 -10.98 3.88
CA ILE A 104 17.40 -9.88 3.66
C ILE A 104 17.17 -9.25 2.28
N TRP A 105 16.95 -10.08 1.25
CA TRP A 105 16.70 -9.56 -0.09
C TRP A 105 15.46 -8.66 -0.14
N ALA A 106 14.35 -9.11 0.44
CA ALA A 106 13.14 -8.31 0.56
C ALA A 106 13.39 -7.01 1.35
N ALA A 107 14.08 -7.09 2.49
CA ALA A 107 14.39 -5.94 3.34
C ALA A 107 15.23 -4.88 2.61
N ARG A 108 16.29 -5.28 1.91
CA ARG A 108 17.14 -4.37 1.12
C ARG A 108 16.38 -3.71 -0.02
N ALA A 109 15.58 -4.48 -0.75
CA ALA A 109 14.77 -3.95 -1.85
C ALA A 109 13.75 -2.91 -1.38
N ILE A 110 13.06 -3.19 -0.27
CA ILE A 110 12.09 -2.26 0.33
C ILE A 110 12.80 -1.00 0.83
N SER A 111 13.94 -1.14 1.53
CA SER A 111 14.72 0.00 2.02
C SER A 111 15.15 0.94 0.90
N LEU A 112 15.52 0.40 -0.26
CA LEU A 112 15.96 1.20 -1.41
C LEU A 112 14.79 1.89 -2.12
N LEU A 113 13.69 1.17 -2.34
CA LEU A 113 12.58 1.64 -3.17
C LEU A 113 11.59 2.51 -2.41
N PHE A 114 11.53 2.38 -1.10
CA PHE A 114 10.63 3.13 -0.22
C PHE A 114 11.43 3.94 0.81
N PRO A 115 12.08 5.04 0.39
CA PRO A 115 12.97 5.82 1.27
C PRO A 115 12.23 6.48 2.45
N GLN A 116 10.89 6.51 2.43
CA GLN A 116 10.06 6.94 3.55
C GLN A 116 10.11 5.96 4.74
N ILE A 117 10.50 4.71 4.49
CA ILE A 117 10.63 3.68 5.52
C ILE A 117 11.98 3.85 6.23
N THR A 118 11.92 4.19 7.50
CA THR A 118 13.09 4.40 8.35
C THR A 118 13.30 3.27 9.37
N THR A 119 12.33 2.37 9.51
CA THR A 119 12.37 1.29 10.49
C THR A 119 11.81 0.01 9.89
N ILE A 120 12.60 -1.05 9.92
CA ILE A 120 12.18 -2.41 9.57
C ILE A 120 12.62 -3.31 10.71
N GLY A 121 11.66 -3.97 11.38
CA GLY A 121 11.91 -5.01 12.36
C GLY A 121 12.26 -6.33 11.67
N GLY A 122 13.03 -7.18 12.34
CA GLY A 122 13.43 -8.46 11.78
C GLY A 122 13.47 -9.56 12.84
N TYR A 123 14.64 -10.18 13.02
CA TYR A 123 14.84 -11.25 14.00
C TYR A 123 14.48 -10.81 15.42
N ARG A 124 13.63 -11.59 16.08
CA ARG A 124 13.29 -11.46 17.51
C ARG A 124 12.66 -12.74 18.01
N GLN A 125 12.58 -12.90 19.34
CA GLN A 125 11.80 -13.97 19.93
C GLN A 125 10.30 -13.67 19.74
N ASP A 126 9.56 -14.68 19.30
CA ASP A 126 8.12 -14.59 19.03
C ASP A 126 7.48 -15.97 19.27
N ALA A 127 6.15 -15.99 19.40
CA ALA A 127 5.37 -17.23 19.56
C ALA A 127 5.35 -18.08 18.28
N LEU A 128 5.42 -17.43 17.11
CA LEU A 128 5.45 -18.07 15.80
C LEU A 128 6.87 -18.08 15.25
N LYS A 129 7.16 -19.03 14.40
CA LYS A 129 8.51 -19.27 13.83
C LYS A 129 9.06 -18.12 12.97
N TRP A 130 8.20 -17.25 12.47
CA TRP A 130 8.56 -16.31 11.40
C TRP A 130 9.73 -15.39 11.77
N HIS A 131 9.65 -14.72 12.91
CA HIS A 131 10.73 -13.86 13.40
C HIS A 131 11.88 -14.63 14.05
N PRO A 132 11.64 -15.64 14.94
CA PRO A 132 12.72 -16.41 15.54
C PRO A 132 13.59 -17.17 14.55
N ASP A 133 13.03 -17.60 13.42
CA ASP A 133 13.78 -18.31 12.39
C ASP A 133 14.35 -17.38 11.31
N GLY A 134 14.23 -16.05 11.48
CA GLY A 134 14.73 -15.06 10.50
C GLY A 134 13.98 -15.05 9.16
N LEU A 135 12.76 -15.53 9.16
CA LEU A 135 11.91 -15.69 7.96
C LEU A 135 11.04 -14.46 7.69
N ALA A 136 10.93 -13.52 8.61
CA ALA A 136 10.03 -12.37 8.46
C ALA A 136 10.68 -11.04 8.82
N ILE A 137 10.11 -10.00 8.21
CA ILE A 137 10.35 -8.59 8.55
C ILE A 137 9.03 -7.88 8.76
N ASP A 138 9.05 -6.84 9.61
CA ASP A 138 7.96 -5.91 9.85
C ASP A 138 8.37 -4.53 9.36
N VAL A 139 7.76 -4.06 8.29
CA VAL A 139 8.03 -2.75 7.69
C VAL A 139 7.11 -1.74 8.36
N MET A 140 7.67 -0.91 9.26
CA MET A 140 6.90 0.08 10.01
C MET A 140 6.44 1.22 9.09
N ILE A 141 5.15 1.49 9.08
CA ILE A 141 4.55 2.49 8.21
C ILE A 141 4.40 3.82 8.97
N PRO A 142 5.09 4.90 8.55
CA PRO A 142 4.91 6.21 9.16
C PRO A 142 3.47 6.69 8.92
N ASN A 143 2.86 7.31 9.95
CA ASN A 143 1.48 7.81 9.88
C ASN A 143 0.46 6.79 9.35
N HIS A 144 0.59 5.54 9.74
CA HIS A 144 -0.13 4.37 9.23
C HIS A 144 -1.67 4.48 9.22
N ASN A 145 -2.25 5.43 9.96
CA ASN A 145 -3.69 5.72 9.98
C ASN A 145 -4.09 6.88 9.05
N SER A 146 -3.12 7.60 8.45
CA SER A 146 -3.43 8.60 7.43
C SER A 146 -3.68 7.93 6.06
N PRO A 147 -4.41 8.59 5.15
CA PRO A 147 -4.58 8.08 3.78
C PRO A 147 -3.25 7.76 3.09
N GLU A 148 -2.25 8.64 3.25
CA GLU A 148 -0.92 8.49 2.66
C GLU A 148 -0.15 7.30 3.26
N GLY A 149 -0.26 7.10 4.60
CA GLY A 149 0.35 5.95 5.27
C GLY A 149 -0.32 4.64 4.85
N ILE A 150 -1.63 4.62 4.70
CA ILE A 150 -2.36 3.44 4.21
C ILE A 150 -1.92 3.11 2.78
N GLU A 151 -1.86 4.11 1.89
CA GLU A 151 -1.41 3.93 0.52
C GLU A 151 0.02 3.42 0.45
N LEU A 152 0.93 3.95 1.27
CA LEU A 152 2.32 3.47 1.35
C LEU A 152 2.37 2.00 1.77
N GLY A 153 1.59 1.60 2.78
CA GLY A 153 1.49 0.21 3.20
C GLY A 153 0.92 -0.70 2.12
N ASP A 154 -0.10 -0.25 1.40
CA ASP A 154 -0.69 -0.97 0.26
C ASP A 154 0.33 -1.16 -0.87
N GLN A 155 1.14 -0.13 -1.20
CA GLN A 155 2.21 -0.20 -2.19
C GLN A 155 3.30 -1.21 -1.79
N ILE A 156 3.73 -1.19 -0.53
CA ILE A 156 4.76 -2.11 -0.02
C ILE A 156 4.24 -3.54 -0.02
N ALA A 157 3.02 -3.77 0.46
CA ALA A 157 2.39 -5.09 0.45
C ALA A 157 2.23 -5.62 -0.98
N GLY A 158 1.74 -4.78 -1.89
CA GLY A 158 1.61 -5.10 -3.32
C GLY A 158 2.96 -5.41 -3.97
N TYR A 159 4.00 -4.63 -3.66
CA TYR A 159 5.35 -4.85 -4.19
C TYR A 159 5.95 -6.18 -3.69
N ALA A 160 5.76 -6.51 -2.41
CA ALA A 160 6.21 -7.79 -1.85
C ALA A 160 5.52 -8.97 -2.55
N LEU A 161 4.20 -8.88 -2.75
CA LEU A 161 3.42 -9.92 -3.44
C LEU A 161 3.80 -10.04 -4.92
N ALA A 162 4.07 -8.95 -5.62
CA ALA A 162 4.55 -8.96 -7.01
C ALA A 162 5.92 -9.67 -7.14
N ASN A 163 6.74 -9.66 -6.10
CA ASN A 163 8.02 -10.34 -6.03
C ASN A 163 7.97 -11.69 -5.27
N ALA A 164 6.75 -12.20 -4.97
CA ALA A 164 6.60 -13.38 -4.12
C ALA A 164 7.40 -14.59 -4.62
N LYS A 165 7.38 -14.85 -5.91
CA LYS A 165 8.15 -15.95 -6.50
C LYS A 165 9.68 -15.76 -6.35
N ARG A 166 10.17 -14.53 -6.51
CA ARG A 166 11.60 -14.21 -6.42
C ARG A 166 12.12 -14.28 -5.00
N TRP A 167 11.39 -13.72 -4.04
CA TRP A 167 11.77 -13.69 -2.64
C TRP A 167 11.23 -14.86 -1.83
N GLY A 168 10.48 -15.76 -2.46
CA GLY A 168 9.84 -16.88 -1.77
C GLY A 168 8.88 -16.41 -0.70
N VAL A 169 8.09 -15.35 -0.98
CA VAL A 169 7.11 -14.83 -0.02
C VAL A 169 6.05 -15.89 0.24
N GLU A 170 5.93 -16.29 1.50
CA GLU A 170 4.89 -17.21 1.99
C GLU A 170 3.59 -16.45 2.23
N HIS A 171 3.68 -15.29 2.88
CA HIS A 171 2.56 -14.41 3.08
C HIS A 171 2.98 -12.97 3.40
N VAL A 172 2.05 -12.06 3.19
CA VAL A 172 2.08 -10.68 3.67
C VAL A 172 0.87 -10.47 4.57
N ILE A 173 1.04 -9.80 5.71
CA ILE A 173 -0.09 -9.37 6.54
C ILE A 173 -0.08 -7.84 6.61
N TRP A 174 -1.23 -7.25 6.27
CA TRP A 174 -1.45 -5.82 6.33
C TRP A 174 -2.91 -5.51 6.64
N ARG A 175 -3.13 -4.65 7.62
CA ARG A 175 -4.46 -4.20 8.06
C ARG A 175 -5.45 -5.34 8.27
N GLN A 176 -5.06 -6.27 9.16
CA GLN A 176 -5.87 -7.43 9.57
C GLN A 176 -6.21 -8.40 8.42
N LYS A 177 -5.45 -8.35 7.33
CA LYS A 177 -5.65 -9.23 6.17
C LYS A 177 -4.37 -9.95 5.80
N ILE A 178 -4.44 -11.28 5.67
CA ILE A 178 -3.34 -12.10 5.20
C ILE A 178 -3.48 -12.37 3.70
N TYR A 179 -2.40 -12.13 2.99
CA TYR A 179 -2.24 -12.34 1.56
C TYR A 179 -1.19 -13.43 1.37
N PRO A 180 -1.57 -14.67 1.03
CA PRO A 180 -0.60 -15.71 0.67
C PRO A 180 0.21 -15.26 -0.55
N GLY A 181 1.49 -15.67 -0.61
CA GLY A 181 2.34 -15.41 -1.78
C GLY A 181 1.75 -16.00 -3.07
N LEU A 182 1.04 -17.12 -2.92
CA LEU A 182 0.21 -17.75 -3.96
C LEU A 182 -1.13 -18.13 -3.32
N GLY A 183 -2.23 -17.54 -3.78
CA GLY A 183 -3.55 -17.88 -3.26
C GLY A 183 -4.48 -16.69 -3.05
N LYS A 184 -5.61 -16.96 -2.41
CA LYS A 184 -6.62 -15.93 -2.13
C LYS A 184 -6.40 -15.31 -0.74
N PRO A 185 -6.51 -13.98 -0.61
CA PRO A 185 -6.43 -13.32 0.68
C PRO A 185 -7.62 -13.67 1.58
N SER A 186 -7.40 -13.61 2.89
CA SER A 186 -8.44 -13.78 3.91
C SER A 186 -8.22 -12.84 5.09
N TRP A 187 -9.30 -12.56 5.84
CA TRP A 187 -9.20 -11.81 7.08
C TRP A 187 -8.59 -12.66 8.18
N THR A 188 -7.72 -12.06 8.99
CA THR A 188 -7.24 -12.68 10.24
C THR A 188 -8.23 -12.41 11.36
N ALA A 189 -8.16 -13.19 12.44
CA ALA A 189 -8.90 -12.89 13.65
C ALA A 189 -8.49 -11.54 14.24
N ASN A 190 -9.40 -10.87 14.93
CA ASN A 190 -9.05 -9.66 15.68
C ASN A 190 -8.24 -10.05 16.93
N MET A 191 -6.99 -9.60 16.99
CA MET A 191 -6.03 -9.88 18.06
C MET A 191 -6.03 -8.80 19.15
N GLY A 192 -6.97 -7.86 19.12
CA GLY A 192 -7.28 -6.94 20.22
C GLY A 192 -6.52 -5.61 20.24
N ASN A 193 -5.43 -5.46 19.49
CA ASN A 193 -4.70 -4.19 19.39
C ASN A 193 -4.18 -3.94 17.97
N GLU A 194 -3.74 -2.72 17.72
CA GLU A 194 -3.33 -2.22 16.42
C GLU A 194 -2.14 -3.01 15.86
N THR A 195 -1.08 -3.17 16.63
CA THR A 195 0.13 -3.88 16.22
C THR A 195 -0.13 -5.36 15.97
N ALA A 196 -0.87 -6.04 16.85
CA ALA A 196 -1.19 -7.46 16.66
C ALA A 196 -2.12 -7.69 15.44
N ASN A 197 -2.88 -6.68 15.05
CA ASN A 197 -3.72 -6.68 13.84
C ASN A 197 -3.00 -6.12 12.59
N HIS A 198 -1.70 -5.81 12.67
CA HIS A 198 -0.87 -5.32 11.57
C HIS A 198 -1.44 -4.05 10.92
N TYR A 199 -1.91 -3.08 11.72
CA TYR A 199 -2.37 -1.78 11.22
C TYR A 199 -1.22 -0.77 11.10
N ASP A 200 -0.14 -0.92 11.87
CA ASP A 200 1.00 -0.01 11.97
C ASP A 200 2.23 -0.48 11.16
N HIS A 201 2.21 -1.71 10.63
CA HIS A 201 3.30 -2.26 9.85
C HIS A 201 2.83 -3.29 8.81
N VAL A 202 3.60 -3.46 7.75
CA VAL A 202 3.45 -4.55 6.79
C VAL A 202 4.36 -5.70 7.20
N HIS A 203 3.78 -6.83 7.63
CA HIS A 203 4.51 -8.06 7.91
C HIS A 203 4.75 -8.85 6.62
N ILE A 204 5.98 -9.22 6.34
CA ILE A 204 6.36 -9.99 5.15
C ILE A 204 7.13 -11.22 5.58
N ALA A 205 6.56 -12.39 5.35
CA ALA A 205 7.21 -13.68 5.64
C ALA A 205 7.66 -14.37 4.36
N THR A 206 8.85 -14.97 4.39
CA THR A 206 9.48 -15.68 3.28
C THR A 206 9.76 -17.14 3.65
N ASN A 207 10.11 -17.97 2.65
CA ASN A 207 10.60 -19.31 2.87
C ASN A 207 12.12 -19.37 3.17
N GLY A 208 12.75 -18.24 3.41
CA GLY A 208 14.10 -18.06 3.96
C GLY A 208 15.26 -18.21 3.00
N GLY A 209 15.50 -19.40 2.50
CA GLY A 209 16.64 -19.71 1.63
C GLY A 209 17.97 -19.95 2.36
N GLY A 210 17.94 -20.20 3.67
CA GLY A 210 19.11 -20.40 4.53
C GLY A 210 19.73 -19.11 5.05
N TYR A 211 20.64 -19.26 6.02
CA TYR A 211 21.37 -18.11 6.58
C TYR A 211 22.54 -17.70 5.67
N PRO A 212 22.86 -16.38 5.64
CA PRO A 212 23.95 -15.88 4.79
C PRO A 212 25.31 -16.53 5.12
N THR A 213 26.06 -16.81 4.07
CA THR A 213 27.46 -17.29 4.14
C THR A 213 28.47 -16.18 3.92
N GLY A 214 28.00 -14.98 3.54
CA GLY A 214 28.83 -13.83 3.21
C GLY A 214 29.20 -13.72 1.72
N HIS A 215 28.71 -14.66 0.89
CA HIS A 215 28.95 -14.66 -0.56
C HIS A 215 27.73 -14.28 -1.38
N GLU A 216 26.59 -13.98 -0.73
CA GLU A 216 25.32 -13.69 -1.39
C GLU A 216 25.37 -12.34 -2.09
N THR A 217 24.83 -12.29 -3.29
CA THR A 217 24.58 -11.07 -4.04
C THR A 217 23.08 -10.78 -4.07
N TYR A 218 22.70 -9.68 -3.48
CA TYR A 218 21.33 -9.18 -3.51
C TYR A 218 21.17 -8.17 -4.64
N SER A 219 20.15 -8.34 -5.47
CA SER A 219 19.98 -7.46 -6.64
C SER A 219 18.51 -7.20 -6.94
N ILE A 220 18.23 -6.01 -7.46
CA ILE A 220 16.98 -5.73 -8.18
C ILE A 220 17.23 -6.00 -9.66
N GLY A 221 16.49 -6.91 -10.23
CA GLY A 221 16.48 -7.15 -11.66
C GLY A 221 15.41 -6.31 -12.36
N SER A 222 15.56 -6.17 -13.67
CA SER A 222 14.54 -5.60 -14.54
C SER A 222 13.17 -6.25 -14.29
N MET A 223 12.11 -5.45 -14.29
CA MET A 223 10.71 -5.90 -14.22
C MET A 223 10.25 -6.57 -15.52
N THR A 224 11.14 -6.76 -16.49
CA THR A 224 10.82 -7.44 -17.74
C THR A 224 10.56 -8.92 -17.46
N PRO A 225 9.40 -9.47 -17.83
CA PRO A 225 9.14 -10.90 -17.71
C PRO A 225 10.21 -11.67 -18.49
N THR A 226 10.81 -12.71 -17.87
CA THR A 226 11.64 -13.65 -18.59
C THR A 226 10.77 -14.31 -19.68
N PRO A 227 11.16 -14.33 -20.95
CA PRO A 227 10.42 -15.06 -21.99
C PRO A 227 10.22 -16.50 -21.53
N PRO A 228 9.07 -17.12 -21.82
CA PRO A 228 8.90 -18.55 -21.55
C PRO A 228 9.96 -19.33 -22.31
N ALA A 229 10.56 -20.32 -21.63
CA ALA A 229 11.52 -21.24 -22.22
C ALA A 229 10.87 -22.16 -23.25
#